data_0553d7ff33f19c66522de10ffd24b89b
#
_entry.id   0553d7ff33f19c66522de10ffd24b89b
#
_cell.length_a   1.000
_cell.length_b   1.000
_cell.length_c   1.000
_cell.angle_alpha   90.00
_cell.angle_beta   90.00
_cell.angle_gamma   90.00
#
_symmetry.space_group_name_H-M   'P 1'
#
loop_
_entity.id
_entity.type
_entity.pdbx_description
1 polymer ?
#
loop_
_entity_poly.entity_id
_entity_poly.type
_entity_poly.pdbx_seq_one_letter_code
_entity_poly.pdbx_strand_id
1 'polypeptide(L)'
;MRMEFLAITISVFATALNAQTYDVVILNGRVMDPETSFDAIANVGISGGWIVEITDELIEGEETIDATGHVVAPGFIDLEQHGLDPWGIKVNLRDGVTTQMDFELGALNIDEWYAKRKGTTQANFGTVVGQEYARMRIHDGMTLEGPDVSMPLTLSVHRAQAAEDGIDGWSATKSTLDQMNQITQILDEGLRQGAIGIGSTIGYAREGITTYEMLEAQKIAAKYGRLTSAHHRFHPSASTPTESQTGVNELLVNAMVLDAPLHIHHDNDYGWWENQEKMQMARAKGYNVWSSYYPWTAGSGNYGASIVAPANWEDNMGYKYEETIFDPQLDRYVTREEFEEFAATEPGRTLIAFSPPREQWLLDWIKIPGFAVSGDGMPSLNSKGEPLTWDSPYEDYAGHPRSAGTHATVLRLARENEVPLIFTLAQLSYYHAKFLGDTGLQAMKVRGRMQEGMVADITIFDPETVSEQATYSNGSNGLPSTGIPFALVNGEIVVRDSVVQKDVFPGQAIRFPVEDAGKFEPASRKQWLNTFAIDSGGARPTLIEDITDDEAYLPPAEPAPTRLAGLPPAQSAVQDWFAQANGFDDSQLFLCRVHGVLEDRATAQSDWAEAVLAKWGGDTSDRFDPLLSR
;
A
#
# COMPACT_ATOMS: atom_id res chain seq x y z
N MET A 1 7.19 97.59 -6.54
CA MET A 1 6.52 96.37 -6.01
C MET A 1 6.43 95.42 -7.16
N ARG A 2 7.38 94.51 -7.26
CA ARG A 2 7.37 93.39 -8.27
C ARG A 2 6.88 92.16 -7.56
N MET A 3 5.78 91.60 -8.03
CA MET A 3 5.25 90.29 -7.62
C MET A 3 5.93 89.23 -8.47
N GLU A 4 6.70 88.34 -7.83
CA GLU A 4 7.25 87.17 -8.44
C GLU A 4 6.21 86.04 -8.30
N PHE A 5 5.77 85.46 -9.43
CA PHE A 5 4.94 84.23 -9.45
C PHE A 5 5.84 82.99 -9.38
N LEU A 6 5.71 82.26 -8.31
CA LEU A 6 6.36 80.95 -8.12
C LEU A 6 5.49 79.86 -8.81
N ALA A 7 5.97 79.36 -9.91
CA ALA A 7 5.33 78.24 -10.58
C ALA A 7 5.74 76.91 -9.92
N ILE A 8 4.82 76.25 -9.24
CA ILE A 8 5.01 74.91 -8.67
C ILE A 8 4.73 73.88 -9.78
N THR A 9 5.79 73.23 -10.25
CA THR A 9 5.68 72.08 -11.18
C THR A 9 5.43 70.81 -10.36
N ILE A 10 4.21 70.28 -10.41
CA ILE A 10 3.88 68.96 -9.83
C ILE A 10 4.35 67.89 -10.81
N SER A 11 5.45 67.21 -10.52
CA SER A 11 5.89 66.02 -11.21
C SER A 11 5.06 64.84 -10.71
N VAL A 12 4.12 64.37 -11.48
CA VAL A 12 3.43 63.09 -11.25
C VAL A 12 4.40 61.97 -11.64
N PHE A 13 5.02 61.36 -10.65
CA PHE A 13 5.70 60.09 -10.85
C PHE A 13 4.61 59.02 -11.07
N ALA A 14 4.38 58.63 -12.29
CA ALA A 14 3.70 57.39 -12.62
C ALA A 14 4.69 56.27 -12.22
N THR A 15 4.47 55.66 -11.08
CA THR A 15 5.06 54.36 -10.79
C THR A 15 4.41 53.41 -11.76
N ALA A 16 5.13 52.99 -12.81
CA ALA A 16 4.77 51.81 -13.57
C ALA A 16 4.81 50.67 -12.56
N LEU A 17 3.65 50.18 -12.13
CA LEU A 17 3.54 48.84 -11.59
C LEU A 17 4.03 47.94 -12.72
N ASN A 18 5.21 47.36 -12.58
CA ASN A 18 5.55 46.20 -13.38
C ASN A 18 4.50 45.15 -13.03
N ALA A 19 3.56 44.88 -13.94
CA ALA A 19 2.69 43.73 -13.83
C ALA A 19 3.62 42.52 -13.68
N GLN A 20 3.49 41.79 -12.61
CA GLN A 20 4.25 40.56 -12.41
C GLN A 20 3.78 39.59 -13.50
N THR A 21 4.68 39.17 -14.37
CA THR A 21 4.37 38.16 -15.39
C THR A 21 4.69 36.80 -14.80
N TYR A 22 3.71 35.92 -14.78
CA TYR A 22 3.85 34.55 -14.32
C TYR A 22 4.32 33.64 -15.46
N ASP A 23 4.97 32.51 -15.13
CA ASP A 23 5.31 31.49 -16.14
C ASP A 23 4.05 30.85 -16.70
N VAL A 24 3.11 30.48 -15.80
CA VAL A 24 1.78 29.94 -16.17
C VAL A 24 0.72 30.63 -15.32
N VAL A 25 -0.41 30.95 -15.95
CA VAL A 25 -1.63 31.39 -15.26
C VAL A 25 -2.78 30.44 -15.57
N ILE A 26 -3.54 30.09 -14.53
CA ILE A 26 -4.79 29.33 -14.65
C ILE A 26 -5.93 30.29 -14.30
N LEU A 27 -6.80 30.59 -15.27
CA LEU A 27 -7.84 31.58 -15.12
C LEU A 27 -9.23 30.98 -14.97
N ASN A 28 -10.09 31.64 -14.19
CA ASN A 28 -11.51 31.37 -14.04
C ASN A 28 -11.86 29.98 -13.50
N GLY A 29 -10.91 29.27 -12.88
CA GLY A 29 -11.11 27.93 -12.35
C GLY A 29 -11.77 27.93 -10.97
N ARG A 30 -12.50 26.85 -10.64
CA ARG A 30 -12.94 26.60 -9.27
C ARG A 30 -11.75 26.01 -8.49
N VAL A 31 -11.01 26.87 -7.80
CA VAL A 31 -9.85 26.46 -7.01
C VAL A 31 -10.32 25.84 -5.70
N MET A 32 -9.87 24.61 -5.44
CA MET A 32 -10.24 23.87 -4.23
C MET A 32 -9.02 23.39 -3.46
N ASP A 33 -8.94 23.75 -2.18
CA ASP A 33 -7.88 23.28 -1.27
C ASP A 33 -8.45 22.43 -0.13
N PRO A 34 -8.13 21.13 -0.07
CA PRO A 34 -8.71 20.25 0.93
C PRO A 34 -8.23 20.51 2.36
N GLU A 35 -7.05 21.13 2.56
CA GLU A 35 -6.55 21.43 3.90
C GLU A 35 -7.31 22.57 4.57
N THR A 36 -7.54 23.66 3.83
CA THR A 36 -8.19 24.88 4.35
C THR A 36 -9.70 24.88 4.10
N SER A 37 -10.20 23.96 3.30
CA SER A 37 -11.57 23.95 2.76
C SER A 37 -11.86 25.17 1.86
N PHE A 38 -10.84 25.75 1.24
CA PHE A 38 -11.01 26.80 0.26
C PHE A 38 -11.74 26.25 -0.99
N ASP A 39 -12.74 26.96 -1.44
CA ASP A 39 -13.57 26.60 -2.61
C ASP A 39 -14.15 27.86 -3.22
N ALA A 40 -13.50 28.38 -4.26
CA ALA A 40 -13.93 29.61 -4.94
C ALA A 40 -13.48 29.65 -6.40
N ILE A 41 -14.16 30.43 -7.23
CA ILE A 41 -13.64 30.80 -8.55
C ILE A 41 -12.49 31.79 -8.34
N ALA A 42 -11.31 31.42 -8.82
CA ALA A 42 -10.11 32.23 -8.69
C ALA A 42 -9.14 31.99 -9.85
N ASN A 43 -8.13 32.85 -9.94
CA ASN A 43 -7.01 32.73 -10.85
C ASN A 43 -5.76 32.31 -10.07
N VAL A 44 -4.92 31.49 -10.67
CA VAL A 44 -3.70 30.95 -10.04
C VAL A 44 -2.49 31.39 -10.86
N GLY A 45 -1.58 32.15 -10.24
CA GLY A 45 -0.30 32.56 -10.81
C GLY A 45 0.83 31.61 -10.36
N ILE A 46 1.58 31.08 -11.33
CA ILE A 46 2.67 30.12 -11.09
C ILE A 46 3.97 30.70 -11.61
N SER A 47 5.03 30.68 -10.77
CA SER A 47 6.38 31.08 -11.16
C SER A 47 7.41 30.18 -10.52
N GLY A 48 8.39 29.75 -11.31
CA GLY A 48 9.49 28.88 -10.87
C GLY A 48 9.02 27.55 -10.28
N GLY A 49 7.87 27.05 -10.73
CA GLY A 49 7.29 25.80 -10.23
C GLY A 49 6.44 25.92 -8.96
N TRP A 50 6.19 27.14 -8.48
CA TRP A 50 5.45 27.40 -7.25
C TRP A 50 4.17 28.18 -7.52
N ILE A 51 3.12 27.90 -6.77
CA ILE A 51 1.92 28.73 -6.67
C ILE A 51 2.32 29.98 -5.89
N VAL A 52 2.36 31.12 -6.57
CA VAL A 52 2.80 32.40 -5.96
C VAL A 52 1.66 33.36 -5.72
N GLU A 53 0.51 33.16 -6.37
CA GLU A 53 -0.69 33.96 -6.16
C GLU A 53 -1.97 33.14 -6.43
N ILE A 54 -2.98 33.32 -5.59
CA ILE A 54 -4.36 32.87 -5.81
C ILE A 54 -5.26 34.08 -5.56
N THR A 55 -5.90 34.59 -6.63
CA THR A 55 -6.58 35.89 -6.59
C THR A 55 -7.87 35.87 -7.44
N ASP A 56 -8.81 36.77 -7.17
CA ASP A 56 -9.96 37.07 -8.03
C ASP A 56 -9.65 38.15 -9.09
N GLU A 57 -8.48 38.79 -8.97
CA GLU A 57 -8.00 39.76 -9.95
C GLU A 57 -7.50 39.04 -11.22
N LEU A 58 -7.63 39.72 -12.38
CA LEU A 58 -7.07 39.22 -13.63
C LEU A 58 -5.54 39.33 -13.62
N ILE A 59 -4.87 38.23 -13.88
CA ILE A 59 -3.41 38.14 -13.96
C ILE A 59 -2.96 37.70 -15.35
N GLU A 60 -1.71 37.98 -15.72
CA GLU A 60 -1.13 37.67 -17.03
C GLU A 60 0.12 36.79 -16.86
N GLY A 61 0.29 35.80 -17.74
CA GLY A 61 1.42 34.89 -17.76
C GLY A 61 1.93 34.62 -19.19
N GLU A 62 3.10 33.99 -19.27
CA GLU A 62 3.65 33.54 -20.55
C GLU A 62 2.77 32.47 -21.19
N GLU A 63 2.25 31.54 -20.37
CA GLU A 63 1.25 30.55 -20.74
C GLU A 63 -0.06 30.78 -19.99
N THR A 64 -1.20 30.58 -20.67
CA THR A 64 -2.53 30.76 -20.08
C THR A 64 -3.38 29.53 -20.28
N ILE A 65 -3.96 29.02 -19.18
CA ILE A 65 -4.98 27.96 -19.18
C ILE A 65 -6.31 28.61 -18.76
N ASP A 66 -7.33 28.53 -19.60
CA ASP A 66 -8.70 28.89 -19.20
C ASP A 66 -9.39 27.67 -18.59
N ALA A 67 -9.58 27.69 -17.26
CA ALA A 67 -10.22 26.64 -16.49
C ALA A 67 -11.71 26.92 -16.21
N THR A 68 -12.38 27.77 -17.05
CA THR A 68 -13.80 28.03 -16.90
C THR A 68 -14.60 26.72 -16.87
N GLY A 69 -15.41 26.52 -15.82
CA GLY A 69 -16.21 25.31 -15.62
C GLY A 69 -15.45 24.11 -15.08
N HIS A 70 -14.15 24.23 -14.86
CA HIS A 70 -13.31 23.15 -14.31
C HIS A 70 -12.92 23.42 -12.87
N VAL A 71 -12.64 22.34 -12.16
CA VAL A 71 -11.99 22.35 -10.84
C VAL A 71 -10.47 22.40 -11.03
N VAL A 72 -9.82 23.27 -10.26
CA VAL A 72 -8.37 23.36 -10.15
C VAL A 72 -8.01 22.83 -8.76
N ALA A 73 -7.47 21.62 -8.70
CA ALA A 73 -7.21 20.87 -7.49
C ALA A 73 -5.71 20.55 -7.35
N PRO A 74 -5.24 20.21 -6.12
CA PRO A 74 -3.91 19.66 -5.99
C PRO A 74 -3.78 18.40 -6.85
N GLY A 75 -2.64 18.22 -7.48
CA GLY A 75 -2.33 17.00 -8.22
C GLY A 75 -2.45 15.77 -7.34
N PHE A 76 -3.03 14.71 -7.89
CA PHE A 76 -3.27 13.49 -7.12
C PHE A 76 -1.95 12.79 -6.80
N ILE A 77 -1.93 12.11 -5.65
CA ILE A 77 -0.76 11.43 -5.11
C ILE A 77 -1.12 9.97 -4.92
N ASP A 78 -0.32 9.08 -5.50
CA ASP A 78 -0.50 7.64 -5.40
C ASP A 78 0.75 6.98 -4.81
N LEU A 79 0.58 6.19 -3.75
CA LEU A 79 1.66 5.51 -3.05
C LEU A 79 1.86 4.05 -3.47
N GLU A 80 1.00 3.52 -4.33
CA GLU A 80 0.97 2.10 -4.67
C GLU A 80 0.99 1.90 -6.20
N GLN A 81 2.02 2.46 -6.85
CA GLN A 81 2.20 2.34 -8.30
C GLN A 81 3.37 1.43 -8.61
N HIS A 82 3.09 0.18 -8.98
CA HIS A 82 4.09 -0.78 -9.46
C HIS A 82 4.45 -0.54 -10.92
N GLY A 83 3.59 0.13 -11.68
CA GLY A 83 3.78 0.51 -13.08
C GLY A 83 4.52 1.82 -13.26
N LEU A 84 5.69 2.02 -12.61
CA LEU A 84 6.55 3.20 -12.79
C LEU A 84 7.41 3.12 -14.06
N ASP A 85 6.92 2.47 -15.09
CA ASP A 85 7.46 2.46 -16.44
C ASP A 85 6.87 3.62 -17.27
N PRO A 86 7.46 3.96 -18.45
CA PRO A 86 7.02 5.11 -19.24
C PRO A 86 5.54 5.06 -19.66
N TRP A 87 4.98 3.88 -19.93
CA TRP A 87 3.58 3.74 -20.28
C TRP A 87 2.68 3.93 -19.07
N GLY A 88 3.02 3.32 -17.94
CA GLY A 88 2.29 3.45 -16.68
C GLY A 88 2.28 4.90 -16.17
N ILE A 89 3.42 5.60 -16.23
CA ILE A 89 3.48 7.03 -15.91
C ILE A 89 2.53 7.83 -16.80
N LYS A 90 2.54 7.55 -18.11
CA LYS A 90 1.67 8.22 -19.11
C LYS A 90 0.18 8.04 -18.78
N VAL A 91 -0.26 6.82 -18.47
CA VAL A 91 -1.68 6.57 -18.22
C VAL A 91 -2.13 7.14 -16.86
N ASN A 92 -1.28 7.09 -15.84
CA ASN A 92 -1.59 7.66 -14.53
C ASN A 92 -1.67 9.20 -14.55
N LEU A 93 -0.87 9.88 -15.37
CA LEU A 93 -1.02 11.32 -15.59
C LEU A 93 -2.38 11.67 -16.22
N ARG A 94 -2.94 10.79 -17.05
CA ARG A 94 -4.29 10.93 -17.61
C ARG A 94 -5.40 10.69 -16.58
N ASP A 95 -5.07 10.06 -15.46
CA ASP A 95 -5.93 9.89 -14.29
C ASP A 95 -5.69 10.99 -13.22
N GLY A 96 -4.86 12.00 -13.54
CA GLY A 96 -4.60 13.16 -12.69
C GLY A 96 -3.49 12.96 -11.65
N VAL A 97 -2.76 11.85 -11.70
CA VAL A 97 -1.73 11.51 -10.70
C VAL A 97 -0.40 12.17 -11.05
N THR A 98 -0.06 13.23 -10.35
CA THR A 98 1.17 14.01 -10.55
C THR A 98 2.36 13.48 -9.74
N THR A 99 2.09 12.70 -8.69
CA THR A 99 3.11 12.08 -7.83
C THR A 99 2.82 10.59 -7.72
N GLN A 100 3.73 9.76 -8.25
CA GLN A 100 3.58 8.32 -8.39
C GLN A 100 4.71 7.62 -7.65
N MET A 101 4.38 6.80 -6.66
CA MET A 101 5.35 6.16 -5.78
C MET A 101 5.04 4.68 -5.60
N ASP A 102 6.05 3.88 -5.28
CA ASP A 102 5.89 2.48 -4.90
C ASP A 102 6.33 2.26 -3.45
N PHE A 103 5.36 2.05 -2.57
CA PHE A 103 5.58 1.85 -1.15
C PHE A 103 5.35 0.40 -0.70
N GLU A 104 4.92 -0.48 -1.59
CA GLU A 104 4.73 -1.90 -1.28
C GLU A 104 5.97 -2.72 -1.63
N LEU A 105 6.29 -2.79 -2.91
CA LEU A 105 7.45 -3.53 -3.40
C LEU A 105 8.75 -2.76 -3.18
N GLY A 106 8.72 -1.47 -3.49
CA GLY A 106 9.86 -0.59 -3.34
C GLY A 106 11.03 -0.91 -4.26
N ALA A 107 12.22 -0.54 -3.81
CA ALA A 107 13.47 -0.76 -4.51
C ALA A 107 14.54 -1.32 -3.56
N LEU A 108 15.63 -1.86 -4.12
CA LEU A 108 16.77 -2.33 -3.30
C LEU A 108 17.94 -1.34 -3.35
N ASN A 109 18.34 -0.94 -4.57
CA ASN A 109 19.47 -0.04 -4.80
C ASN A 109 18.96 1.41 -4.93
N ILE A 110 18.70 2.03 -3.79
CA ILE A 110 17.93 3.29 -3.69
C ILE A 110 18.61 4.46 -4.43
N ASP A 111 19.92 4.67 -4.25
CA ASP A 111 20.61 5.78 -4.94
C ASP A 111 20.59 5.61 -6.46
N GLU A 112 20.83 4.40 -6.97
CA GLU A 112 20.81 4.10 -8.40
C GLU A 112 19.38 4.24 -8.97
N TRP A 113 18.38 3.82 -8.21
CA TRP A 113 16.98 3.93 -8.59
C TRP A 113 16.55 5.40 -8.78
N TYR A 114 16.92 6.29 -7.85
CA TYR A 114 16.67 7.73 -7.97
C TYR A 114 17.48 8.38 -9.08
N ALA A 115 18.77 8.01 -9.20
CA ALA A 115 19.67 8.56 -10.22
C ALA A 115 19.16 8.29 -11.65
N LYS A 116 18.65 7.08 -11.91
CA LYS A 116 18.12 6.69 -13.22
C LYS A 116 16.91 7.50 -13.65
N ARG A 117 16.05 7.88 -12.69
CA ARG A 117 14.78 8.59 -12.96
C ARG A 117 14.92 10.09 -13.05
N LYS A 118 16.00 10.65 -12.56
CA LYS A 118 16.24 12.09 -12.57
C LYS A 118 16.27 12.66 -13.98
N GLY A 119 15.33 13.57 -14.30
CA GLY A 119 15.23 14.23 -15.60
C GLY A 119 14.73 13.32 -16.74
N THR A 120 14.08 12.20 -16.41
CA THR A 120 13.55 11.24 -17.39
C THR A 120 12.09 10.87 -17.14
N THR A 121 11.42 11.51 -16.20
CA THR A 121 10.03 11.23 -15.83
C THR A 121 9.19 12.49 -15.78
N GLN A 122 7.94 12.38 -16.22
CA GLN A 122 6.96 13.47 -16.20
C GLN A 122 6.34 13.68 -14.81
N ALA A 123 6.15 12.61 -14.03
CA ALA A 123 5.58 12.67 -12.69
C ALA A 123 6.67 12.73 -11.62
N ASN A 124 6.35 13.29 -10.46
CA ASN A 124 7.19 13.13 -9.26
C ASN A 124 7.23 11.65 -8.87
N PHE A 125 8.36 11.21 -8.31
CA PHE A 125 8.60 9.81 -8.02
C PHE A 125 9.29 9.61 -6.67
N GLY A 126 8.95 8.50 -6.02
CA GLY A 126 9.52 8.11 -4.73
C GLY A 126 9.40 6.62 -4.49
N THR A 127 10.22 6.10 -3.57
CA THR A 127 10.22 4.67 -3.25
C THR A 127 10.66 4.40 -1.82
N VAL A 128 10.32 3.24 -1.32
CA VAL A 128 10.81 2.63 -0.09
C VAL A 128 11.88 1.59 -0.39
N VAL A 129 12.61 1.11 0.63
CA VAL A 129 13.46 -0.07 0.46
C VAL A 129 12.62 -1.34 0.66
N GLY A 130 12.68 -2.26 -0.30
CA GLY A 130 11.84 -3.46 -0.33
C GLY A 130 12.40 -4.61 0.52
N GLN A 131 11.64 -5.08 1.52
CA GLN A 131 12.00 -6.23 2.35
C GLN A 131 12.06 -7.52 1.53
N GLU A 132 11.15 -7.70 0.57
CA GLU A 132 11.12 -8.87 -0.31
C GLU A 132 12.45 -9.07 -1.06
N TYR A 133 12.98 -8.02 -1.68
CA TYR A 133 14.27 -8.08 -2.39
C TYR A 133 15.45 -8.37 -1.44
N ALA A 134 15.43 -7.81 -0.21
CA ALA A 134 16.44 -8.12 0.78
C ALA A 134 16.40 -9.61 1.16
N ARG A 135 15.21 -10.18 1.30
CA ARG A 135 15.01 -11.61 1.57
C ARG A 135 15.44 -12.49 0.40
N MET A 136 15.09 -12.15 -0.85
CA MET A 136 15.56 -12.86 -2.05
C MET A 136 17.10 -12.92 -2.12
N ARG A 137 17.78 -11.83 -1.77
CA ARG A 137 19.24 -11.81 -1.70
C ARG A 137 19.80 -12.77 -0.66
N ILE A 138 19.17 -12.86 0.51
CA ILE A 138 19.69 -13.65 1.64
C ILE A 138 19.24 -15.12 1.58
N HIS A 139 17.98 -15.40 1.24
CA HIS A 139 17.43 -16.75 1.25
C HIS A 139 17.61 -17.50 -0.07
N ASP A 140 17.55 -16.79 -1.20
CA ASP A 140 17.62 -17.39 -2.52
C ASP A 140 18.99 -17.12 -3.21
N GLY A 141 19.90 -16.40 -2.52
CA GLY A 141 21.25 -16.11 -3.01
C GLY A 141 21.27 -15.28 -4.29
N MET A 142 20.21 -14.52 -4.58
CA MET A 142 20.07 -13.78 -5.82
C MET A 142 20.99 -12.55 -5.85
N THR A 143 21.69 -12.37 -6.97
CA THR A 143 22.45 -11.16 -7.24
C THR A 143 21.51 -10.11 -7.82
N LEU A 144 21.07 -9.17 -6.96
CA LEU A 144 20.14 -8.11 -7.31
C LEU A 144 20.90 -6.78 -7.38
N GLU A 145 21.45 -6.44 -8.54
CA GLU A 145 22.26 -5.26 -8.78
C GLU A 145 21.66 -4.33 -9.85
N GLY A 146 21.99 -3.05 -9.77
CA GLY A 146 21.54 -2.04 -10.71
C GLY A 146 20.17 -1.42 -10.40
N PRO A 147 19.83 -0.34 -11.13
CA PRO A 147 18.60 0.43 -10.87
C PRO A 147 17.31 -0.28 -11.30
N ASP A 148 17.41 -1.28 -12.15
CA ASP A 148 16.26 -1.97 -12.75
C ASP A 148 15.82 -3.21 -11.99
N VAL A 149 16.59 -3.63 -11.01
CA VAL A 149 16.29 -4.79 -10.16
C VAL A 149 14.93 -4.68 -9.48
N SER A 150 14.57 -3.46 -9.16
CA SER A 150 13.31 -3.13 -8.49
C SER A 150 12.22 -2.67 -9.44
N MET A 151 12.34 -2.96 -10.72
CA MET A 151 11.23 -2.75 -11.64
C MET A 151 10.24 -3.90 -11.45
N PRO A 152 8.97 -3.63 -11.20
CA PRO A 152 7.95 -4.67 -11.06
C PRO A 152 7.89 -5.62 -12.27
N LEU A 153 8.31 -5.16 -13.45
CA LEU A 153 8.49 -6.00 -14.64
C LEU A 153 9.47 -7.16 -14.43
N THR A 154 10.45 -6.98 -13.54
CA THR A 154 11.42 -8.02 -13.19
C THR A 154 11.01 -8.84 -11.98
N LEU A 155 10.03 -8.39 -11.18
CA LEU A 155 9.61 -9.07 -9.96
C LEU A 155 9.08 -10.48 -10.22
N SER A 156 8.19 -10.65 -11.20
CA SER A 156 7.67 -11.97 -11.57
C SER A 156 8.78 -12.90 -12.06
N VAL A 157 9.78 -12.36 -12.77
CA VAL A 157 10.97 -13.12 -13.19
C VAL A 157 11.80 -13.51 -11.97
N HIS A 158 12.01 -12.59 -11.03
CA HIS A 158 12.77 -12.88 -9.79
C HIS A 158 12.05 -13.90 -8.92
N ARG A 159 10.73 -13.78 -8.76
CA ARG A 159 9.92 -14.77 -8.01
C ARG A 159 9.98 -16.15 -8.68
N ALA A 160 9.87 -16.21 -10.00
CA ALA A 160 9.99 -17.47 -10.72
C ALA A 160 11.39 -18.08 -10.58
N GLN A 161 12.44 -17.27 -10.66
CA GLN A 161 13.82 -17.71 -10.46
C GLN A 161 14.04 -18.22 -9.02
N ALA A 162 13.53 -17.53 -8.01
CA ALA A 162 13.61 -17.97 -6.62
C ALA A 162 12.92 -19.32 -6.39
N ALA A 163 11.89 -19.62 -7.18
CA ALA A 163 11.11 -20.87 -7.08
C ALA A 163 11.65 -22.02 -7.96
N GLU A 164 12.77 -21.86 -8.71
CA GLU A 164 13.33 -22.90 -9.60
C GLU A 164 13.63 -24.20 -8.88
N ASP A 165 14.03 -24.15 -7.60
CA ASP A 165 14.29 -25.32 -6.74
C ASP A 165 13.04 -25.82 -6.02
N GLY A 166 11.84 -25.29 -6.31
CA GLY A 166 10.52 -25.76 -5.86
C GLY A 166 9.93 -25.03 -4.65
N ILE A 167 10.71 -24.30 -3.87
CA ILE A 167 10.23 -23.44 -2.75
C ILE A 167 11.07 -22.16 -2.76
N ASP A 168 10.42 -21.04 -2.96
CA ASP A 168 11.05 -19.73 -2.87
C ASP A 168 11.40 -19.41 -1.40
N GLY A 169 12.68 -19.25 -1.13
CA GLY A 169 13.20 -19.02 0.21
C GLY A 169 12.72 -17.70 0.81
N TRP A 170 12.59 -16.67 -0.02
CA TRP A 170 12.17 -15.34 0.43
C TRP A 170 10.78 -15.34 1.07
N SER A 171 9.85 -16.16 0.60
CA SER A 171 8.46 -16.19 1.09
C SER A 171 8.23 -17.23 2.20
N ALA A 172 8.90 -18.40 2.10
CA ALA A 172 8.59 -19.56 2.94
C ALA A 172 9.64 -19.83 4.04
N THR A 173 10.90 -19.39 3.86
CA THR A 173 11.98 -19.73 4.79
C THR A 173 12.09 -18.72 5.94
N LYS A 174 11.98 -19.21 7.18
CA LYS A 174 12.21 -18.39 8.38
C LYS A 174 13.70 -18.06 8.49
N SER A 175 14.00 -16.79 8.71
CA SER A 175 15.38 -16.34 8.91
C SER A 175 15.97 -16.84 10.22
N THR A 176 17.24 -17.26 10.20
CA THR A 176 18.05 -17.33 11.41
C THR A 176 18.30 -15.91 11.94
N LEU A 177 18.80 -15.78 13.17
CA LEU A 177 19.14 -14.46 13.73
C LEU A 177 20.17 -13.72 12.85
N ASP A 178 21.17 -14.44 12.33
CA ASP A 178 22.19 -13.88 11.45
C ASP A 178 21.59 -13.41 10.11
N GLN A 179 20.74 -14.23 9.48
CA GLN A 179 20.05 -13.85 8.24
C GLN A 179 19.12 -12.66 8.46
N MET A 180 18.39 -12.61 9.57
CA MET A 180 17.56 -11.47 9.93
C MET A 180 18.39 -10.20 10.10
N ASN A 181 19.55 -10.30 10.76
CA ASN A 181 20.47 -9.17 10.89
C ASN A 181 21.01 -8.71 9.53
N GLN A 182 21.34 -9.62 8.61
CA GLN A 182 21.75 -9.27 7.26
C GLN A 182 20.61 -8.58 6.47
N ILE A 183 19.38 -9.07 6.56
CA ILE A 183 18.21 -8.43 5.95
C ILE A 183 18.03 -7.02 6.52
N THR A 184 18.05 -6.86 7.84
CA THR A 184 17.89 -5.56 8.50
C THR A 184 19.02 -4.58 8.11
N GLN A 185 20.25 -5.08 7.92
CA GLN A 185 21.37 -4.27 7.46
C GLN A 185 21.18 -3.78 6.02
N ILE A 186 20.60 -4.60 5.12
CA ILE A 186 20.25 -4.19 3.76
C ILE A 186 19.17 -3.10 3.80
N LEU A 187 18.16 -3.26 4.65
CA LEU A 187 17.10 -2.26 4.84
C LEU A 187 17.67 -0.93 5.39
N ASP A 188 18.59 -1.00 6.35
CA ASP A 188 19.31 0.17 6.89
C ASP A 188 20.06 0.92 5.77
N GLU A 189 20.75 0.21 4.91
CA GLU A 189 21.48 0.83 3.79
C GLU A 189 20.54 1.57 2.84
N GLY A 190 19.37 0.99 2.49
CA GLY A 190 18.37 1.67 1.69
C GLY A 190 17.80 2.92 2.38
N LEU A 191 17.54 2.85 3.67
CA LEU A 191 17.11 4.00 4.47
C LEU A 191 18.21 5.08 4.49
N ARG A 192 19.47 4.70 4.75
CA ARG A 192 20.63 5.59 4.72
C ARG A 192 20.73 6.33 3.38
N GLN A 193 20.48 5.63 2.27
CA GLN A 193 20.45 6.20 0.92
C GLN A 193 19.21 7.08 0.65
N GLY A 194 18.33 7.30 1.60
CA GLY A 194 17.22 8.23 1.51
C GLY A 194 15.90 7.62 1.05
N ALA A 195 15.71 6.31 1.13
CA ALA A 195 14.39 5.67 0.97
C ALA A 195 13.37 6.32 1.90
N ILE A 196 12.12 6.42 1.46
CA ILE A 196 11.04 7.06 2.25
C ILE A 196 10.69 6.22 3.47
N GLY A 197 10.86 4.91 3.39
CA GLY A 197 10.59 3.95 4.45
C GLY A 197 10.97 2.55 4.04
N ILE A 198 10.34 1.55 4.67
CA ILE A 198 10.45 0.13 4.32
C ILE A 198 9.12 -0.33 3.74
N GLY A 199 9.16 -0.99 2.57
CA GLY A 199 8.04 -1.69 1.97
C GLY A 199 8.09 -3.18 2.32
N SER A 200 6.96 -3.76 2.68
CA SER A 200 6.85 -5.17 3.05
C SER A 200 5.66 -5.85 2.41
N THR A 201 5.93 -6.88 1.65
CA THR A 201 4.93 -7.78 1.06
C THR A 201 4.65 -8.98 1.97
N ILE A 202 4.58 -8.74 3.30
CA ILE A 202 4.43 -9.80 4.30
C ILE A 202 3.21 -10.71 4.06
N GLY A 203 2.18 -10.23 3.36
CA GLY A 203 1.03 -11.03 2.96
C GLY A 203 1.40 -12.19 2.05
N TYR A 204 2.39 -12.01 1.17
CA TYR A 204 2.93 -13.06 0.30
C TYR A 204 3.98 -13.93 1.01
N ALA A 205 4.63 -13.43 2.06
CA ALA A 205 5.68 -14.10 2.82
C ALA A 205 5.23 -14.45 4.25
N ARG A 206 3.93 -14.72 4.44
CA ARG A 206 3.33 -14.90 5.77
C ARG A 206 3.95 -16.03 6.61
N GLU A 207 4.51 -17.04 5.95
CA GLU A 207 5.14 -18.20 6.60
C GLU A 207 6.62 -17.99 6.86
N GLY A 208 7.31 -17.25 6.01
CA GLY A 208 8.75 -16.99 6.11
C GLY A 208 9.10 -15.82 7.04
N ILE A 209 8.35 -14.72 6.98
CA ILE A 209 8.61 -13.56 7.83
C ILE A 209 7.99 -13.80 9.20
N THR A 210 8.83 -13.96 10.24
CA THR A 210 8.35 -14.05 11.62
C THR A 210 7.87 -12.69 12.13
N THR A 211 7.03 -12.67 13.17
CA THR A 211 6.62 -11.42 13.84
C THR A 211 7.81 -10.66 14.41
N TYR A 212 8.88 -11.36 14.80
CA TYR A 212 10.09 -10.74 15.32
C TYR A 212 10.92 -10.10 14.19
N GLU A 213 11.05 -10.75 13.03
CA GLU A 213 11.69 -10.15 11.85
C GLU A 213 10.95 -8.87 11.42
N MET A 214 9.62 -8.90 11.41
CA MET A 214 8.81 -7.71 11.10
C MET A 214 9.02 -6.60 12.14
N LEU A 215 9.10 -6.93 13.43
CA LEU A 215 9.40 -5.96 14.47
C LEU A 215 10.79 -5.32 14.26
N GLU A 216 11.82 -6.11 13.93
CA GLU A 216 13.18 -5.58 13.69
C GLU A 216 13.21 -4.68 12.42
N ALA A 217 12.45 -5.02 11.37
CA ALA A 217 12.29 -4.16 10.21
C ALA A 217 11.60 -2.82 10.59
N GLN A 218 10.55 -2.85 11.40
CA GLN A 218 9.90 -1.62 11.87
C GLN A 218 10.80 -0.81 12.83
N LYS A 219 11.60 -1.47 13.66
CA LYS A 219 12.58 -0.80 14.54
C LYS A 219 13.63 -0.03 13.75
N ILE A 220 14.17 -0.61 12.68
CA ILE A 220 15.17 0.12 11.89
C ILE A 220 14.55 1.31 11.16
N ALA A 221 13.34 1.22 10.62
CA ALA A 221 12.62 2.36 10.07
C ALA A 221 12.39 3.46 11.13
N ALA A 222 11.96 3.07 12.33
CA ALA A 222 11.72 3.97 13.46
C ALA A 222 12.98 4.74 13.88
N LYS A 223 14.18 4.11 13.85
CA LYS A 223 15.45 4.80 14.13
C LYS A 223 15.71 5.99 13.18
N TYR A 224 15.16 5.96 11.98
CA TYR A 224 15.21 7.06 11.01
C TYR A 224 14.01 8.01 11.10
N GLY A 225 13.01 7.71 11.92
CA GLY A 225 11.72 8.42 11.94
C GLY A 225 10.93 8.22 10.66
N ARG A 226 11.19 7.11 9.93
CA ARG A 226 10.55 6.80 8.63
C ARG A 226 9.51 5.72 8.77
N LEU A 227 8.63 5.65 7.78
CA LEU A 227 7.49 4.75 7.78
C LEU A 227 7.88 3.29 7.49
N THR A 228 7.02 2.39 7.93
CA THR A 228 6.86 1.07 7.34
C THR A 228 5.54 1.04 6.58
N SER A 229 5.55 0.46 5.39
CA SER A 229 4.39 0.31 4.54
C SER A 229 4.20 -1.16 4.20
N ALA A 230 2.99 -1.70 4.27
CA ALA A 230 2.83 -3.15 4.15
C ALA A 230 1.52 -3.60 3.48
N HIS A 231 1.67 -4.58 2.57
CA HIS A 231 0.63 -5.55 2.26
C HIS A 231 0.54 -6.52 3.43
N HIS A 232 -0.44 -6.34 4.32
CA HIS A 232 -0.45 -7.02 5.62
C HIS A 232 -0.66 -8.53 5.53
N ARG A 233 -0.23 -9.26 6.58
CA ARG A 233 -0.03 -10.73 6.61
C ARG A 233 -1.20 -11.55 6.10
N PHE A 234 -2.42 -11.22 6.38
CA PHE A 234 -3.61 -12.01 6.02
C PHE A 234 -4.54 -11.30 5.05
N HIS A 235 -3.99 -10.50 4.17
CA HIS A 235 -4.75 -9.82 3.14
C HIS A 235 -4.71 -10.58 1.80
N PRO A 236 -5.83 -10.92 1.18
CA PRO A 236 -7.16 -11.07 1.78
C PRO A 236 -7.16 -12.22 2.81
N SER A 237 -8.07 -12.19 3.79
CA SER A 237 -8.11 -13.24 4.81
C SER A 237 -8.36 -14.61 4.20
N ALA A 238 -7.51 -15.56 4.58
CA ALA A 238 -7.58 -16.90 4.02
C ALA A 238 -8.60 -17.80 4.74
N SER A 239 -8.58 -17.85 6.08
CA SER A 239 -9.33 -18.88 6.81
C SER A 239 -10.48 -18.31 7.61
N THR A 240 -10.27 -17.18 8.29
CA THR A 240 -11.31 -16.56 9.11
C THR A 240 -11.28 -15.04 8.98
N PRO A 241 -12.42 -14.37 9.18
CA PRO A 241 -12.47 -12.91 9.18
C PRO A 241 -11.50 -12.26 10.17
N THR A 242 -11.21 -12.92 11.29
CA THR A 242 -10.35 -12.40 12.36
C THR A 242 -8.86 -12.41 12.02
N GLU A 243 -8.43 -13.19 11.03
CA GLU A 243 -7.01 -13.26 10.63
C GLU A 243 -6.56 -11.97 9.94
N SER A 244 -7.39 -11.36 9.12
CA SER A 244 -7.07 -10.11 8.44
C SER A 244 -6.72 -9.01 9.45
N GLN A 245 -7.56 -8.80 10.46
CA GLN A 245 -7.33 -7.83 11.52
C GLN A 245 -6.09 -8.16 12.37
N THR A 246 -5.78 -9.44 12.55
CA THR A 246 -4.56 -9.86 13.25
C THR A 246 -3.31 -9.41 12.50
N GLY A 247 -3.30 -9.49 11.17
CA GLY A 247 -2.20 -8.97 10.35
C GLY A 247 -1.99 -7.46 10.48
N VAL A 248 -3.07 -6.69 10.52
CA VAL A 248 -3.00 -5.24 10.77
C VAL A 248 -2.57 -4.95 12.20
N ASN A 249 -3.10 -5.70 13.20
CA ASN A 249 -2.73 -5.51 14.60
C ASN A 249 -1.23 -5.72 14.85
N GLU A 250 -0.60 -6.71 14.20
CA GLU A 250 0.85 -6.93 14.27
C GLU A 250 1.62 -5.64 13.94
N LEU A 251 1.30 -5.02 12.82
CA LEU A 251 1.96 -3.82 12.33
C LEU A 251 1.63 -2.58 13.17
N LEU A 252 0.35 -2.42 13.51
CA LEU A 252 -0.15 -1.26 14.24
C LEU A 252 0.39 -1.23 15.69
N VAL A 253 0.42 -2.38 16.38
CA VAL A 253 0.98 -2.45 17.74
C VAL A 253 2.47 -2.12 17.72
N ASN A 254 3.23 -2.67 16.78
CA ASN A 254 4.64 -2.33 16.62
C ASN A 254 4.84 -0.83 16.36
N ALA A 255 4.09 -0.23 15.43
CA ALA A 255 4.16 1.19 15.12
C ALA A 255 3.87 2.07 16.34
N MET A 256 2.82 1.73 17.10
CA MET A 256 2.47 2.47 18.32
C MET A 256 3.51 2.34 19.43
N VAL A 257 4.10 1.16 19.63
CA VAL A 257 5.15 0.92 20.64
C VAL A 257 6.45 1.65 20.26
N LEU A 258 6.74 1.73 18.96
CA LEU A 258 7.94 2.38 18.42
C LEU A 258 7.75 3.89 18.18
N ASP A 259 6.54 4.40 18.35
CA ASP A 259 6.15 5.77 17.93
C ASP A 259 6.58 6.08 16.48
N ALA A 260 6.32 5.13 15.59
CA ALA A 260 6.76 5.14 14.20
C ALA A 260 5.60 5.26 13.22
N PRO A 261 5.78 5.94 12.07
CA PRO A 261 4.74 6.03 11.06
C PRO A 261 4.45 4.67 10.40
N LEU A 262 3.18 4.42 10.09
CA LEU A 262 2.71 3.20 9.45
C LEU A 262 1.73 3.51 8.32
N HIS A 263 1.88 2.80 7.21
CA HIS A 263 0.89 2.75 6.14
C HIS A 263 0.47 1.30 5.85
N ILE A 264 -0.83 1.05 5.79
CA ILE A 264 -1.39 -0.23 5.37
C ILE A 264 -1.94 -0.09 3.96
N HIS A 265 -1.43 -0.90 3.03
CA HIS A 265 -1.87 -0.90 1.65
C HIS A 265 -3.26 -1.52 1.49
N HIS A 266 -4.02 -1.00 0.52
CA HIS A 266 -5.29 -1.54 0.02
C HIS A 266 -6.11 -2.29 1.09
N ASP A 267 -6.35 -1.62 2.25
CA ASP A 267 -7.13 -2.16 3.39
C ASP A 267 -8.63 -2.21 3.04
N ASN A 268 -8.98 -2.90 1.95
CA ASN A 268 -10.32 -2.95 1.37
C ASN A 268 -10.90 -4.37 1.29
N ASP A 269 -10.41 -5.28 2.13
CA ASP A 269 -10.97 -6.61 2.29
C ASP A 269 -11.70 -6.79 3.62
N TYR A 270 -12.06 -8.01 3.96
CA TYR A 270 -12.86 -8.31 5.13
C TYR A 270 -12.21 -7.76 6.42
N GLY A 271 -13.01 -7.02 7.20
CA GLY A 271 -12.55 -6.40 8.45
C GLY A 271 -11.99 -4.99 8.30
N TRP A 272 -11.99 -4.41 7.10
CA TRP A 272 -11.53 -3.06 6.84
C TRP A 272 -12.13 -2.02 7.80
N TRP A 273 -13.40 -2.15 8.19
CA TRP A 273 -14.08 -1.23 9.12
C TRP A 273 -13.46 -1.25 10.52
N GLU A 274 -13.09 -2.43 11.04
CA GLU A 274 -12.40 -2.56 12.33
C GLU A 274 -11.00 -1.96 12.26
N ASN A 275 -10.28 -2.19 11.16
CA ASN A 275 -8.97 -1.62 10.92
C ASN A 275 -9.04 -0.09 10.88
N GLN A 276 -10.00 0.47 10.13
CA GLN A 276 -10.21 1.92 10.04
C GLN A 276 -10.59 2.53 11.40
N GLU A 277 -11.44 1.87 12.18
CA GLU A 277 -11.77 2.32 13.54
C GLU A 277 -10.50 2.40 14.41
N LYS A 278 -9.68 1.36 14.43
CA LYS A 278 -8.42 1.32 15.19
C LYS A 278 -7.45 2.40 14.74
N MET A 279 -7.29 2.60 13.43
CA MET A 279 -6.40 3.64 12.90
C MET A 279 -6.89 5.04 13.24
N GLN A 280 -8.20 5.31 13.17
CA GLN A 280 -8.75 6.59 13.60
C GLN A 280 -8.54 6.84 15.10
N MET A 281 -8.75 5.81 15.94
CA MET A 281 -8.45 5.89 17.36
C MET A 281 -6.96 6.13 17.64
N ALA A 282 -6.07 5.52 16.89
CA ALA A 282 -4.62 5.72 17.00
C ALA A 282 -4.23 7.15 16.57
N ARG A 283 -4.73 7.64 15.43
CA ARG A 283 -4.53 9.03 14.99
C ARG A 283 -5.04 10.05 16.01
N ALA A 284 -6.20 9.80 16.63
CA ALA A 284 -6.73 10.65 17.69
C ALA A 284 -5.83 10.71 18.93
N LYS A 285 -4.94 9.74 19.12
CA LYS A 285 -3.89 9.73 20.16
C LYS A 285 -2.56 10.31 19.70
N GLY A 286 -2.46 10.77 18.46
CA GLY A 286 -1.28 11.41 17.90
C GLY A 286 -0.36 10.49 17.09
N TYR A 287 -0.69 9.21 16.91
CA TYR A 287 0.11 8.31 16.06
C TYR A 287 -0.09 8.60 14.58
N ASN A 288 0.99 8.59 13.80
CA ASN A 288 0.96 8.81 12.36
C ASN A 288 0.74 7.48 11.61
N VAL A 289 -0.50 6.97 11.64
CA VAL A 289 -0.88 5.69 11.06
C VAL A 289 -2.01 5.87 10.05
N TRP A 290 -1.84 5.35 8.84
CA TRP A 290 -2.73 5.56 7.70
C TRP A 290 -2.90 4.29 6.88
N SER A 291 -3.86 4.30 5.98
CA SER A 291 -4.12 3.23 5.02
C SER A 291 -4.72 3.78 3.74
N SER A 292 -4.70 2.95 2.72
CA SER A 292 -5.25 3.25 1.39
C SER A 292 -6.28 2.21 0.98
N TYR A 293 -7.05 2.57 -0.05
CA TYR A 293 -7.96 1.68 -0.78
C TYR A 293 -7.95 2.03 -2.28
N TYR A 294 -8.40 1.10 -3.09
CA TYR A 294 -8.78 1.35 -4.48
C TYR A 294 -10.26 0.97 -4.72
N PRO A 295 -11.01 1.70 -5.57
CA PRO A 295 -12.46 1.55 -5.70
C PRO A 295 -12.83 0.43 -6.71
N TRP A 296 -12.26 -0.76 -6.54
CA TRP A 296 -12.45 -1.88 -7.45
C TRP A 296 -12.83 -3.15 -6.72
N THR A 297 -13.68 -3.97 -7.34
CA THR A 297 -14.20 -5.22 -6.75
C THR A 297 -13.24 -6.39 -6.87
N ALA A 298 -12.16 -6.24 -7.62
CA ALA A 298 -11.11 -7.24 -7.79
C ALA A 298 -9.75 -6.73 -7.32
N GLY A 299 -8.87 -7.64 -6.95
CA GLY A 299 -7.44 -7.44 -6.86
C GLY A 299 -6.72 -7.97 -8.10
N SER A 300 -5.40 -7.82 -8.15
CA SER A 300 -4.55 -8.41 -9.16
C SER A 300 -3.35 -9.08 -8.50
N GLY A 301 -2.87 -10.12 -9.12
CA GLY A 301 -1.71 -10.87 -8.68
C GLY A 301 -1.15 -11.70 -9.83
N ASN A 302 -0.49 -12.78 -9.48
CA ASN A 302 -0.01 -13.76 -10.45
C ASN A 302 -0.42 -15.18 -10.05
N TYR A 303 -0.37 -16.10 -11.01
CA TYR A 303 -0.78 -17.48 -10.78
C TYR A 303 0.07 -18.23 -9.75
N GLY A 304 1.32 -17.82 -9.53
CA GLY A 304 2.21 -18.39 -8.50
C GLY A 304 1.96 -17.85 -7.08
N ALA A 305 1.08 -16.87 -6.91
CA ALA A 305 0.84 -16.26 -5.59
C ALA A 305 0.10 -17.24 -4.65
N SER A 306 0.64 -17.44 -3.45
CA SER A 306 0.05 -18.34 -2.44
C SER A 306 -1.37 -17.95 -2.03
N ILE A 307 -1.73 -16.68 -2.12
CA ILE A 307 -3.05 -16.14 -1.78
C ILE A 307 -4.16 -16.81 -2.62
N VAL A 308 -3.91 -17.00 -3.92
CA VAL A 308 -4.87 -17.60 -4.84
C VAL A 308 -4.71 -19.11 -4.99
N ALA A 309 -3.79 -19.73 -4.28
CA ALA A 309 -3.63 -21.19 -4.27
C ALA A 309 -4.92 -21.89 -3.75
N PRO A 310 -5.24 -23.12 -4.22
CA PRO A 310 -6.49 -23.79 -3.88
C PRO A 310 -6.82 -23.85 -2.39
N ALA A 311 -5.82 -24.15 -1.55
CA ALA A 311 -6.00 -24.19 -0.10
C ALA A 311 -6.48 -22.87 0.51
N ASN A 312 -6.09 -21.74 -0.08
CA ASN A 312 -6.50 -20.41 0.40
C ASN A 312 -7.76 -19.92 -0.31
N TRP A 313 -7.83 -20.04 -1.64
CA TRP A 313 -8.90 -19.44 -2.42
C TRP A 313 -10.20 -20.24 -2.37
N GLU A 314 -10.14 -21.55 -2.62
CA GLU A 314 -11.34 -22.40 -2.56
C GLU A 314 -11.62 -22.93 -1.17
N ASP A 315 -10.62 -23.58 -0.52
CA ASP A 315 -10.87 -24.32 0.71
C ASP A 315 -11.16 -23.39 1.90
N ASN A 316 -10.44 -22.26 1.99
CA ASN A 316 -10.61 -21.33 3.10
C ASN A 316 -11.67 -20.25 2.81
N MET A 317 -11.61 -19.59 1.64
CA MET A 317 -12.50 -18.48 1.32
C MET A 317 -13.80 -18.92 0.64
N GLY A 318 -13.85 -20.14 0.11
CA GLY A 318 -15.02 -20.70 -0.56
C GLY A 318 -15.27 -20.10 -1.95
N TYR A 319 -14.27 -19.47 -2.56
CA TYR A 319 -14.37 -18.89 -3.90
C TYR A 319 -14.06 -19.93 -4.96
N LYS A 320 -14.76 -19.87 -6.10
CA LYS A 320 -14.50 -20.76 -7.23
C LYS A 320 -13.75 -20.02 -8.32
N TYR A 321 -12.79 -20.69 -8.94
CA TYR A 321 -11.98 -20.10 -10.00
C TYR A 321 -12.83 -19.61 -11.18
N GLU A 322 -13.81 -20.38 -11.60
CA GLU A 322 -14.71 -20.07 -12.72
C GLU A 322 -15.60 -18.85 -12.48
N GLU A 323 -15.69 -18.39 -11.24
CA GLU A 323 -16.51 -17.24 -10.84
C GLU A 323 -15.68 -16.03 -10.43
N THR A 324 -14.39 -16.24 -10.06
CA THR A 324 -13.61 -15.19 -9.38
C THR A 324 -12.21 -14.96 -9.95
N ILE A 325 -11.60 -15.92 -10.65
CA ILE A 325 -10.27 -15.73 -11.26
C ILE A 325 -10.43 -15.48 -12.76
N PHE A 326 -10.20 -14.22 -13.14
CA PHE A 326 -10.25 -13.77 -14.52
C PHE A 326 -8.83 -13.62 -15.09
N ASP A 327 -8.60 -14.16 -16.26
CA ASP A 327 -7.35 -14.04 -16.98
C ASP A 327 -7.46 -12.91 -18.02
N PRO A 328 -6.73 -11.79 -17.86
CA PRO A 328 -6.83 -10.65 -18.78
C PRO A 328 -6.23 -10.93 -20.17
N GLN A 329 -5.39 -11.97 -20.31
CA GLN A 329 -4.87 -12.38 -21.64
C GLN A 329 -5.87 -13.22 -22.40
N LEU A 330 -6.68 -14.04 -21.70
CA LEU A 330 -7.74 -14.86 -22.29
C LEU A 330 -9.09 -14.15 -22.36
N ASP A 331 -9.26 -13.00 -21.66
CA ASP A 331 -10.49 -12.24 -21.54
C ASP A 331 -11.67 -13.08 -21.01
N ARG A 332 -11.41 -13.96 -20.03
CA ARG A 332 -12.41 -14.82 -19.40
C ARG A 332 -11.96 -15.37 -18.04
N TYR A 333 -12.92 -15.88 -17.29
CA TYR A 333 -12.63 -16.68 -16.12
C TYR A 333 -11.95 -18.01 -16.50
N VAL A 334 -11.11 -18.53 -15.61
CA VAL A 334 -10.39 -19.79 -15.79
C VAL A 334 -11.01 -20.90 -14.95
N THR A 335 -10.87 -22.13 -15.41
CA THR A 335 -11.19 -23.30 -14.57
C THR A 335 -10.10 -23.56 -13.55
N ARG A 336 -10.39 -24.41 -12.56
CA ARG A 336 -9.38 -24.84 -11.60
C ARG A 336 -8.19 -25.54 -12.27
N GLU A 337 -8.49 -26.41 -13.24
CA GLU A 337 -7.46 -27.14 -13.97
C GLU A 337 -6.54 -26.18 -14.76
N GLU A 338 -7.12 -25.18 -15.42
CA GLU A 338 -6.36 -24.14 -16.13
C GLU A 338 -5.52 -23.31 -15.15
N PHE A 339 -6.07 -22.96 -13.97
CA PHE A 339 -5.32 -22.28 -12.93
C PHE A 339 -4.09 -23.08 -12.49
N GLU A 340 -4.27 -24.38 -12.19
CA GLU A 340 -3.19 -25.27 -11.77
C GLU A 340 -2.13 -25.43 -12.88
N GLU A 341 -2.54 -25.49 -14.15
CA GLU A 341 -1.64 -25.50 -15.30
C GLU A 341 -0.81 -24.21 -15.39
N PHE A 342 -1.46 -23.03 -15.33
CA PHE A 342 -0.76 -21.76 -15.40
C PHE A 342 0.13 -21.52 -14.16
N ALA A 343 -0.31 -21.90 -12.98
CA ALA A 343 0.50 -21.83 -11.77
C ALA A 343 1.78 -22.66 -11.87
N ALA A 344 1.74 -23.79 -12.59
CA ALA A 344 2.90 -24.65 -12.80
C ALA A 344 3.80 -24.20 -13.95
N THR A 345 3.23 -23.66 -15.04
CA THR A 345 3.95 -23.36 -16.28
C THR A 345 4.28 -21.88 -16.47
N GLU A 346 3.44 -20.99 -15.96
CA GLU A 346 3.51 -19.54 -16.10
C GLU A 346 3.24 -18.82 -14.76
N PRO A 347 3.95 -19.13 -13.65
CA PRO A 347 3.62 -18.61 -12.32
C PRO A 347 3.62 -17.08 -12.24
N GLY A 348 4.39 -16.40 -13.10
CA GLY A 348 4.45 -14.94 -13.20
C GLY A 348 3.32 -14.31 -14.03
N ARG A 349 2.46 -15.10 -14.68
CA ARG A 349 1.34 -14.60 -15.49
C ARG A 349 0.34 -13.85 -14.61
N THR A 350 -0.10 -12.68 -15.07
CA THR A 350 -1.06 -11.83 -14.36
C THR A 350 -2.46 -12.45 -14.33
N LEU A 351 -3.11 -12.35 -13.19
CA LEU A 351 -4.53 -12.66 -13.01
C LEU A 351 -5.26 -11.52 -12.30
N ILE A 352 -6.58 -11.50 -12.46
CA ILE A 352 -7.50 -10.61 -11.76
C ILE A 352 -8.37 -11.46 -10.84
N ALA A 353 -8.33 -11.17 -9.54
CA ALA A 353 -9.00 -11.94 -8.50
C ALA A 353 -10.20 -11.16 -7.95
N PHE A 354 -11.40 -11.53 -8.36
CA PHE A 354 -12.63 -10.91 -7.87
C PHE A 354 -12.94 -11.34 -6.44
N SER A 355 -13.24 -10.34 -5.61
CA SER A 355 -13.67 -10.51 -4.22
C SER A 355 -15.13 -10.06 -4.11
N PRO A 356 -16.13 -10.95 -4.21
CA PRO A 356 -17.54 -10.57 -4.26
C PRO A 356 -18.02 -9.69 -3.10
N PRO A 357 -17.51 -9.83 -1.86
CA PRO A 357 -17.91 -8.96 -0.76
C PRO A 357 -17.56 -7.48 -0.97
N ARG A 358 -16.55 -7.14 -1.78
CA ARG A 358 -16.12 -5.76 -2.02
C ARG A 358 -17.18 -4.90 -2.68
N GLU A 359 -18.08 -5.48 -3.47
CA GLU A 359 -19.15 -4.75 -4.16
C GLU A 359 -20.04 -3.97 -3.19
N GLN A 360 -20.36 -4.55 -2.05
CA GLN A 360 -21.19 -3.91 -1.03
C GLN A 360 -20.45 -2.82 -0.22
N TRP A 361 -19.10 -2.84 -0.17
CA TRP A 361 -18.30 -1.93 0.66
C TRP A 361 -17.75 -0.73 -0.11
N LEU A 362 -17.74 -0.80 -1.43
CA LEU A 362 -17.12 0.20 -2.31
C LEU A 362 -17.63 1.62 -2.01
N LEU A 363 -18.94 1.79 -1.80
CA LEU A 363 -19.57 3.06 -1.47
C LEU A 363 -19.35 3.51 -0.01
N ASP A 364 -18.91 2.61 0.85
CA ASP A 364 -18.51 2.97 2.21
C ASP A 364 -17.11 3.56 2.22
N TRP A 365 -16.15 2.96 1.51
CA TRP A 365 -14.74 3.41 1.49
C TRP A 365 -14.60 4.86 1.07
N ILE A 366 -15.34 5.29 0.04
CA ILE A 366 -15.29 6.69 -0.45
C ILE A 366 -15.81 7.72 0.57
N LYS A 367 -16.35 7.29 1.72
CA LYS A 367 -16.91 8.15 2.78
C LYS A 367 -16.09 8.14 4.07
N ILE A 368 -15.02 7.34 4.15
CA ILE A 368 -14.25 7.18 5.40
C ILE A 368 -13.17 8.28 5.52
N PRO A 369 -13.20 9.12 6.57
CA PRO A 369 -12.18 10.13 6.78
C PRO A 369 -10.80 9.52 7.06
N GLY A 370 -9.77 10.03 6.36
CA GLY A 370 -8.39 9.55 6.53
C GLY A 370 -8.11 8.19 5.89
N PHE A 371 -9.03 7.70 5.05
CA PHE A 371 -8.81 6.56 4.17
C PHE A 371 -8.43 7.11 2.80
N ALA A 372 -7.18 6.95 2.39
CA ALA A 372 -6.63 7.57 1.21
C ALA A 372 -6.78 6.66 -0.03
N VAL A 373 -6.70 7.24 -1.21
CA VAL A 373 -6.83 6.50 -2.47
C VAL A 373 -5.44 6.19 -3.03
N SER A 374 -5.19 4.92 -3.34
CA SER A 374 -4.04 4.49 -4.14
C SER A 374 -4.49 3.45 -5.17
N GLY A 375 -3.81 3.40 -6.32
CA GLY A 375 -4.26 2.57 -7.44
C GLY A 375 -3.86 1.11 -7.34
N ASP A 376 -2.78 0.80 -6.64
CA ASP A 376 -2.14 -0.52 -6.65
C ASP A 376 -1.90 -0.99 -8.12
N GLY A 377 -1.41 -0.01 -8.91
CA GLY A 377 -1.26 -0.16 -10.37
C GLY A 377 -0.18 -1.15 -10.74
N MET A 378 -0.52 -2.02 -11.68
CA MET A 378 0.34 -3.13 -12.10
C MET A 378 1.34 -2.72 -13.20
N PRO A 379 2.42 -3.50 -13.42
CA PRO A 379 3.32 -3.31 -14.56
C PRO A 379 2.61 -3.30 -15.90
N SER A 380 3.12 -2.49 -16.83
CA SER A 380 2.50 -2.26 -18.13
C SER A 380 2.86 -3.35 -19.13
N LEU A 381 2.03 -4.40 -19.20
CA LEU A 381 2.21 -5.55 -20.09
C LEU A 381 1.07 -5.64 -21.11
N ASN A 382 1.37 -6.19 -22.30
CA ASN A 382 0.36 -6.57 -23.28
C ASN A 382 -0.19 -8.00 -23.03
N SER A 383 -1.13 -8.44 -23.86
CA SER A 383 -1.73 -9.78 -23.75
C SER A 383 -0.77 -10.95 -24.01
N LYS A 384 0.49 -10.68 -24.42
CA LYS A 384 1.54 -11.68 -24.54
C LYS A 384 2.53 -11.65 -23.37
N GLY A 385 2.29 -10.80 -22.36
CA GLY A 385 3.22 -10.58 -21.26
C GLY A 385 4.46 -9.74 -21.63
N GLU A 386 4.44 -9.06 -22.79
CA GLU A 386 5.54 -8.21 -23.24
C GLU A 386 5.38 -6.78 -22.69
N PRO A 387 6.47 -6.10 -22.27
CA PRO A 387 6.41 -4.74 -21.76
C PRO A 387 5.89 -3.75 -22.80
N LEU A 388 4.99 -2.88 -22.39
CA LEU A 388 4.55 -1.74 -23.19
C LEU A 388 5.61 -0.63 -23.19
N THR A 389 5.64 0.12 -24.29
CA THR A 389 6.50 1.30 -24.45
C THR A 389 5.66 2.57 -24.38
N TRP A 390 6.30 3.74 -24.29
CA TRP A 390 5.59 5.01 -24.34
C TRP A 390 4.60 5.13 -25.52
N ASP A 391 4.98 4.63 -26.68
CA ASP A 391 4.22 4.77 -27.94
C ASP A 391 3.18 3.66 -28.13
N SER A 392 3.13 2.67 -27.23
CA SER A 392 2.12 1.61 -27.29
C SER A 392 0.72 2.19 -27.09
N PRO A 393 -0.27 1.72 -27.88
CA PRO A 393 -1.69 2.07 -27.69
C PRO A 393 -2.17 1.74 -26.27
N TYR A 394 -3.18 2.48 -25.80
CA TYR A 394 -3.79 2.19 -24.48
C TYR A 394 -4.54 0.86 -24.49
N GLU A 395 -5.08 0.47 -25.62
CA GLU A 395 -5.83 -0.76 -25.86
C GLU A 395 -4.97 -2.02 -25.79
N ASP A 396 -3.63 -1.89 -25.91
CA ASP A 396 -2.69 -3.02 -25.85
C ASP A 396 -2.44 -3.51 -24.41
N TYR A 397 -2.80 -2.70 -23.40
CA TYR A 397 -2.63 -3.11 -22.00
C TYR A 397 -3.54 -4.28 -21.64
N ALA A 398 -2.96 -5.31 -21.02
CA ALA A 398 -3.67 -6.49 -20.57
C ALA A 398 -3.42 -6.72 -19.07
N GLY A 399 -4.20 -6.03 -18.25
CA GLY A 399 -4.08 -6.08 -16.79
C GLY A 399 -5.32 -5.56 -16.09
N HIS A 400 -5.17 -5.21 -14.84
CA HIS A 400 -6.26 -4.69 -14.03
C HIS A 400 -6.55 -3.21 -14.37
N PRO A 401 -7.82 -2.80 -14.56
CA PRO A 401 -8.18 -1.41 -14.91
C PRO A 401 -7.78 -0.37 -13.86
N ARG A 402 -7.46 -0.78 -12.63
CA ARG A 402 -6.97 0.11 -11.57
C ARG A 402 -5.66 0.83 -11.94
N SER A 403 -4.89 0.29 -12.87
CA SER A 403 -3.69 0.95 -13.39
C SER A 403 -3.97 2.18 -14.24
N ALA A 404 -5.21 2.40 -14.66
CA ALA A 404 -5.56 3.46 -15.63
C ALA A 404 -6.68 4.41 -15.17
N GLY A 405 -7.50 4.05 -14.18
CA GLY A 405 -8.70 4.83 -13.88
C GLY A 405 -9.12 4.89 -12.42
N THR A 406 -8.26 4.60 -11.46
CA THR A 406 -8.62 4.56 -10.03
C THR A 406 -9.12 5.91 -9.50
N HIS A 407 -8.41 7.02 -9.80
CA HIS A 407 -8.72 8.33 -9.24
C HIS A 407 -9.98 8.93 -9.88
N ALA A 408 -10.14 8.79 -11.18
CA ALA A 408 -11.38 9.19 -11.87
C ALA A 408 -12.58 8.35 -11.45
N THR A 409 -12.41 7.06 -11.15
CA THR A 409 -13.48 6.22 -10.57
C THR A 409 -13.98 6.78 -9.25
N VAL A 410 -13.06 7.20 -8.35
CA VAL A 410 -13.45 7.80 -7.07
C VAL A 410 -14.20 9.12 -7.29
N LEU A 411 -13.74 9.97 -8.20
CA LEU A 411 -14.42 11.23 -8.54
C LEU A 411 -15.84 10.98 -9.09
N ARG A 412 -16.01 10.02 -10.01
CA ARG A 412 -17.32 9.65 -10.54
C ARG A 412 -18.23 9.09 -9.45
N LEU A 413 -17.75 8.12 -8.66
CA LEU A 413 -18.53 7.52 -7.57
C LEU A 413 -18.93 8.57 -6.52
N ALA A 414 -18.03 9.49 -6.18
CA ALA A 414 -18.31 10.57 -5.25
C ALA A 414 -19.43 11.49 -5.79
N ARG A 415 -19.35 11.87 -7.06
CA ARG A 415 -20.40 12.67 -7.74
C ARG A 415 -21.74 11.95 -7.74
N GLU A 416 -21.78 10.69 -8.14
CA GLU A 416 -23.00 9.88 -8.23
C GLU A 416 -23.65 9.60 -6.86
N ASN A 417 -22.87 9.65 -5.78
CA ASN A 417 -23.32 9.38 -4.40
C ASN A 417 -23.29 10.62 -3.49
N GLU A 418 -23.21 11.81 -4.07
CA GLU A 418 -23.28 13.10 -3.37
C GLU A 418 -22.24 13.26 -2.25
N VAL A 419 -21.06 12.61 -2.40
CA VAL A 419 -19.93 12.81 -1.48
C VAL A 419 -19.31 14.18 -1.78
N PRO A 420 -19.07 15.03 -0.75
CA PRO A 420 -18.49 16.36 -0.99
C PRO A 420 -17.15 16.30 -1.71
N LEU A 421 -17.04 17.03 -2.83
CA LEU A 421 -15.83 16.99 -3.68
C LEU A 421 -14.56 17.37 -2.89
N ILE A 422 -14.63 18.33 -1.98
CA ILE A 422 -13.50 18.74 -1.16
C ILE A 422 -12.98 17.58 -0.28
N PHE A 423 -13.87 16.73 0.22
CA PHE A 423 -13.52 15.53 0.96
C PHE A 423 -12.87 14.48 0.05
N THR A 424 -13.40 14.29 -1.15
CA THR A 424 -12.82 13.40 -2.16
C THR A 424 -11.41 13.85 -2.54
N LEU A 425 -11.17 15.13 -2.74
CA LEU A 425 -9.84 15.68 -3.02
C LEU A 425 -8.86 15.44 -1.86
N ALA A 426 -9.35 15.45 -0.61
CA ALA A 426 -8.50 15.10 0.52
C ALA A 426 -8.04 13.63 0.44
N GLN A 427 -8.88 12.70 0.02
CA GLN A 427 -8.53 11.29 -0.17
C GLN A 427 -7.54 11.08 -1.34
N LEU A 428 -7.67 11.88 -2.41
CA LEU A 428 -6.86 11.75 -3.62
C LEU A 428 -5.47 12.39 -3.51
N SER A 429 -5.27 13.35 -2.58
CA SER A 429 -4.03 14.14 -2.51
C SER A 429 -3.58 14.45 -1.09
N TYR A 430 -4.40 15.19 -0.32
CA TYR A 430 -3.99 15.80 0.95
C TYR A 430 -3.62 14.78 2.01
N TYR A 431 -4.37 13.67 2.14
CA TYR A 431 -4.08 12.69 3.18
C TYR A 431 -2.71 12.05 3.00
N HIS A 432 -2.32 11.71 1.77
CA HIS A 432 -0.97 11.21 1.48
C HIS A 432 0.10 12.28 1.75
N ALA A 433 -0.12 13.52 1.32
CA ALA A 433 0.81 14.61 1.56
C ALA A 433 0.98 14.89 3.07
N LYS A 434 -0.11 14.90 3.82
CA LYS A 434 -0.09 15.07 5.27
C LYS A 434 0.64 13.93 5.96
N PHE A 435 0.27 12.69 5.66
CA PHE A 435 0.92 11.50 6.22
C PHE A 435 2.44 11.57 6.07
N LEU A 436 2.91 11.79 4.85
CA LEU A 436 4.34 11.81 4.53
C LEU A 436 5.03 13.09 5.05
N GLY A 437 4.35 14.23 5.01
CA GLY A 437 4.85 15.49 5.58
C GLY A 437 5.07 15.41 7.09
N ASP A 438 4.19 14.70 7.80
CA ASP A 438 4.28 14.48 9.25
C ASP A 438 5.46 13.56 9.64
N THR A 439 5.98 12.73 8.71
CA THR A 439 7.25 11.98 8.92
C THR A 439 8.49 12.88 8.86
N GLY A 440 8.34 14.15 8.51
CA GLY A 440 9.45 15.07 8.28
C GLY A 440 9.94 15.17 6.83
N LEU A 441 9.29 14.46 5.89
CA LEU A 441 9.63 14.51 4.46
C LEU A 441 9.24 15.87 3.86
N GLN A 442 10.23 16.74 3.70
CA GLN A 442 10.02 18.16 3.35
C GLN A 442 9.29 18.33 2.02
N ALA A 443 9.61 17.49 1.02
CA ALA A 443 8.98 17.55 -0.28
C ALA A 443 7.44 17.38 -0.23
N MET A 444 6.91 16.69 0.77
CA MET A 444 5.47 16.43 0.91
C MET A 444 4.75 17.47 1.80
N LYS A 445 5.50 18.32 2.51
CA LYS A 445 4.90 19.46 3.24
C LYS A 445 4.40 20.56 2.31
N VAL A 446 4.92 20.61 1.09
CA VAL A 446 4.62 21.64 0.09
C VAL A 446 3.83 21.11 -1.11
N ARG A 447 3.22 19.91 -1.01
CA ARG A 447 2.40 19.26 -2.05
C ARG A 447 1.03 18.85 -1.52
N GLY A 448 0.14 18.46 -2.40
CA GLY A 448 -1.22 18.03 -2.07
C GLY A 448 -2.14 19.14 -1.56
N ARG A 449 -1.84 20.41 -1.88
CA ARG A 449 -2.52 21.62 -1.45
C ARG A 449 -2.59 22.65 -2.56
N MET A 450 -3.65 23.44 -2.59
CA MET A 450 -3.80 24.61 -3.46
C MET A 450 -3.67 25.90 -2.63
N GLN A 451 -2.43 26.26 -2.28
CA GLN A 451 -2.13 27.43 -1.47
C GLN A 451 -0.90 28.14 -2.02
N GLU A 452 -0.80 29.45 -1.79
CA GLU A 452 0.42 30.20 -2.09
C GLU A 452 1.62 29.66 -1.31
N GLY A 453 2.77 29.55 -1.98
CA GLY A 453 3.99 28.94 -1.43
C GLY A 453 4.04 27.43 -1.53
N MET A 454 3.06 26.76 -2.15
CA MET A 454 3.08 25.34 -2.45
C MET A 454 3.61 25.09 -3.87
N VAL A 455 4.14 23.89 -4.08
CA VAL A 455 4.57 23.43 -5.41
C VAL A 455 3.35 23.30 -6.31
N ALA A 456 3.46 23.79 -7.53
CA ALA A 456 2.41 23.74 -8.53
C ALA A 456 2.30 22.36 -9.18
N ASP A 457 1.95 21.35 -8.37
CA ASP A 457 1.45 20.05 -8.82
C ASP A 457 -0.08 20.15 -8.82
N ILE A 458 -0.69 20.23 -10.01
CA ILE A 458 -2.09 20.62 -10.17
C ILE A 458 -2.78 19.68 -11.16
N THR A 459 -4.00 19.27 -10.83
CA THR A 459 -4.91 18.56 -11.74
C THR A 459 -6.14 19.41 -12.00
N ILE A 460 -6.43 19.64 -13.30
CA ILE A 460 -7.61 20.40 -13.76
C ILE A 460 -8.58 19.42 -14.39
N PHE A 461 -9.80 19.37 -13.87
CA PHE A 461 -10.81 18.42 -14.36
C PHE A 461 -12.22 19.02 -14.41
N ASP A 462 -13.03 18.49 -15.30
CA ASP A 462 -14.46 18.78 -15.36
C ASP A 462 -15.21 17.94 -14.30
N PRO A 463 -15.77 18.56 -13.25
CA PRO A 463 -16.42 17.83 -12.17
C PRO A 463 -17.69 17.08 -12.59
N GLU A 464 -18.32 17.47 -13.71
CA GLU A 464 -19.56 16.87 -14.18
C GLU A 464 -19.32 15.63 -15.05
N THR A 465 -18.17 15.57 -15.74
CA THR A 465 -17.91 14.56 -16.77
C THR A 465 -16.70 13.67 -16.50
N VAL A 466 -15.85 14.00 -15.50
CA VAL A 466 -14.68 13.19 -15.17
C VAL A 466 -15.09 11.75 -14.84
N SER A 467 -14.46 10.80 -15.54
CA SER A 467 -14.75 9.36 -15.39
C SER A 467 -13.61 8.51 -15.94
N GLU A 468 -13.47 7.33 -15.35
CA GLU A 468 -12.66 6.25 -15.91
C GLU A 468 -13.28 5.75 -17.23
N GLN A 469 -12.42 5.22 -18.10
CA GLN A 469 -12.82 4.48 -19.29
C GLN A 469 -12.33 3.02 -19.23
N ALA A 470 -11.42 2.75 -18.30
CA ALA A 470 -10.87 1.42 -18.11
C ALA A 470 -11.92 0.46 -17.53
N THR A 471 -11.98 -0.74 -18.08
CA THR A 471 -12.82 -1.85 -17.61
C THR A 471 -12.02 -3.13 -17.52
N TYR A 472 -12.60 -4.21 -17.01
CA TYR A 472 -11.92 -5.50 -16.93
C TYR A 472 -11.72 -6.20 -18.29
N SER A 473 -12.44 -5.79 -19.33
CA SER A 473 -12.39 -6.41 -20.66
C SER A 473 -11.13 -6.05 -21.43
N ASN A 474 -10.58 -7.02 -22.14
CA ASN A 474 -9.41 -6.84 -23.00
C ASN A 474 -9.66 -5.72 -24.05
N GLY A 475 -8.63 -4.92 -24.31
CA GLY A 475 -8.73 -3.75 -25.20
C GLY A 475 -9.36 -2.52 -24.55
N SER A 476 -9.86 -2.61 -23.32
CA SER A 476 -10.39 -1.45 -22.58
C SER A 476 -9.78 -1.26 -21.18
N ASN A 477 -9.03 -2.22 -20.67
CA ASN A 477 -8.48 -2.18 -19.33
C ASN A 477 -7.33 -1.16 -19.13
N GLY A 478 -6.75 -0.65 -20.21
CA GLY A 478 -5.75 0.43 -20.19
C GLY A 478 -6.27 1.78 -20.69
N LEU A 479 -7.57 1.91 -21.01
CA LEU A 479 -8.10 3.17 -21.55
C LEU A 479 -7.97 4.31 -20.54
N PRO A 480 -7.45 5.48 -20.99
CA PRO A 480 -7.21 6.60 -20.08
C PRO A 480 -8.52 7.26 -19.65
N SER A 481 -8.54 7.80 -18.45
CA SER A 481 -9.64 8.60 -17.93
C SER A 481 -9.95 9.82 -18.79
N THR A 482 -11.23 10.23 -18.81
CA THR A 482 -11.73 11.41 -19.51
C THR A 482 -12.08 12.53 -18.54
N GLY A 483 -12.24 13.76 -19.05
CA GLY A 483 -12.59 14.91 -18.23
C GLY A 483 -11.42 15.55 -17.49
N ILE A 484 -10.17 15.17 -17.79
CA ILE A 484 -8.95 15.75 -17.22
C ILE A 484 -8.12 16.39 -18.37
N PRO A 485 -8.40 17.63 -18.75
CA PRO A 485 -7.70 18.27 -19.85
C PRO A 485 -6.27 18.70 -19.54
N PHE A 486 -5.95 19.06 -18.29
CA PHE A 486 -4.63 19.53 -17.92
C PHE A 486 -4.14 18.89 -16.61
N ALA A 487 -2.83 18.61 -16.56
CA ALA A 487 -2.10 18.34 -15.36
C ALA A 487 -0.75 19.07 -15.40
N LEU A 488 -0.35 19.63 -14.27
CA LEU A 488 0.94 20.29 -14.08
C LEU A 488 1.74 19.56 -13.03
N VAL A 489 3.04 19.44 -13.25
CA VAL A 489 4.00 18.87 -12.30
C VAL A 489 5.14 19.88 -12.13
N ASN A 490 5.38 20.31 -10.89
CA ASN A 490 6.38 21.35 -10.57
C ASN A 490 6.23 22.61 -11.47
N GLY A 491 4.97 22.98 -11.80
CA GLY A 491 4.63 24.13 -12.62
C GLY A 491 4.69 23.95 -14.12
N GLU A 492 5.19 22.82 -14.61
CA GLU A 492 5.25 22.49 -16.04
C GLU A 492 4.00 21.71 -16.47
N ILE A 493 3.44 22.05 -17.63
CA ILE A 493 2.25 21.39 -18.17
C ILE A 493 2.66 20.02 -18.75
N VAL A 494 2.35 18.94 -18.07
CA VAL A 494 2.62 17.56 -18.50
C VAL A 494 1.43 16.91 -19.24
N VAL A 495 0.21 17.39 -19.00
CA VAL A 495 -0.98 17.03 -19.80
C VAL A 495 -1.57 18.30 -20.33
N ARG A 496 -1.79 18.37 -21.66
CA ARG A 496 -2.41 19.47 -22.37
C ARG A 496 -3.50 18.94 -23.29
N ASP A 497 -4.71 19.45 -23.19
CA ASP A 497 -5.85 19.02 -23.99
C ASP A 497 -6.04 17.49 -23.96
N SER A 498 -5.88 16.91 -22.77
CA SER A 498 -5.93 15.46 -22.54
C SER A 498 -4.82 14.64 -23.22
N VAL A 499 -3.71 15.25 -23.64
CA VAL A 499 -2.53 14.59 -24.24
C VAL A 499 -1.32 14.79 -23.35
N VAL A 500 -0.69 13.67 -22.98
CA VAL A 500 0.55 13.70 -22.17
C VAL A 500 1.72 14.17 -23.04
N GLN A 501 2.49 15.13 -22.54
CA GLN A 501 3.63 15.73 -23.25
C GLN A 501 4.85 14.83 -23.13
N LYS A 502 5.26 14.21 -24.24
CA LYS A 502 6.31 13.16 -24.27
C LYS A 502 7.68 13.64 -23.81
N ASP A 503 8.05 14.87 -24.16
CA ASP A 503 9.40 15.41 -24.00
C ASP A 503 9.50 16.44 -22.84
N VAL A 504 8.54 16.45 -21.94
CA VAL A 504 8.48 17.34 -20.78
C VAL A 504 8.71 16.50 -19.51
N PHE A 505 9.83 16.68 -18.81
CA PHE A 505 10.28 15.83 -17.69
C PHE A 505 10.52 16.62 -16.40
N PRO A 506 9.51 17.27 -15.83
CA PRO A 506 9.66 18.08 -14.62
C PRO A 506 9.68 17.26 -13.34
N GLY A 507 9.43 15.96 -13.40
CA GLY A 507 9.32 15.08 -12.25
C GLY A 507 10.53 15.16 -11.32
N GLN A 508 10.27 15.35 -10.02
CA GLN A 508 11.27 15.47 -8.97
C GLN A 508 11.26 14.25 -8.05
N ALA A 509 12.44 13.95 -7.52
CA ALA A 509 12.62 12.89 -6.54
C ALA A 509 11.97 13.29 -5.19
N ILE A 510 11.05 12.47 -4.71
CA ILE A 510 10.50 12.53 -3.36
C ILE A 510 11.32 11.55 -2.51
N ARG A 511 12.23 12.07 -1.70
CA ARG A 511 13.14 11.25 -0.89
C ARG A 511 13.63 12.01 0.34
N PHE A 512 14.11 11.28 1.32
CA PHE A 512 14.89 11.86 2.41
C PHE A 512 16.33 12.20 1.97
N PRO A 513 17.03 13.10 2.67
CA PRO A 513 18.45 13.28 2.47
C PRO A 513 19.23 11.98 2.69
N VAL A 514 20.32 11.79 1.93
CA VAL A 514 21.28 10.71 2.18
C VAL A 514 22.00 10.99 3.50
N GLU A 515 22.10 9.98 4.37
CA GLU A 515 22.80 10.07 5.63
C GLU A 515 24.23 9.52 5.54
N ASP A 516 25.18 10.09 6.29
CA ASP A 516 26.59 9.71 6.25
C ASP A 516 26.84 8.30 6.80
N ALA A 517 26.02 7.88 7.79
CA ALA A 517 26.16 6.58 8.45
C ALA A 517 24.81 5.88 8.63
N GLY A 518 24.81 4.55 8.55
CA GLY A 518 23.66 3.72 8.90
C GLY A 518 23.40 3.69 10.42
N LYS A 519 22.22 3.22 10.79
CA LYS A 519 21.76 3.10 12.19
C LYS A 519 21.56 1.65 12.62
N PHE A 520 22.00 0.71 11.77
CA PHE A 520 21.89 -0.70 12.04
C PHE A 520 22.69 -1.08 13.29
N GLU A 521 22.07 -1.87 14.15
CA GLU A 521 22.68 -2.57 15.26
C GLU A 521 22.13 -3.99 15.26
N PRO A 522 22.99 -5.02 15.29
CA PRO A 522 22.52 -6.38 15.23
C PRO A 522 21.63 -6.72 16.43
N ALA A 523 20.52 -7.39 16.18
CA ALA A 523 19.69 -7.94 17.23
C ALA A 523 20.50 -9.03 17.97
N SER A 524 20.50 -8.95 19.29
CA SER A 524 21.19 -9.87 20.17
C SER A 524 20.31 -10.17 21.37
N ARG A 525 19.99 -11.44 21.58
CA ARG A 525 19.20 -11.87 22.72
C ARG A 525 19.90 -11.59 24.04
N LYS A 526 21.21 -11.78 24.08
CA LYS A 526 22.03 -11.50 25.26
C LYS A 526 22.01 -10.00 25.61
N GLN A 527 22.14 -9.14 24.60
CA GLN A 527 22.07 -7.70 24.79
C GLN A 527 20.67 -7.27 25.26
N TRP A 528 19.62 -7.83 24.65
CA TRP A 528 18.24 -7.58 25.06
C TRP A 528 18.01 -7.91 26.53
N LEU A 529 18.41 -9.11 26.98
CA LEU A 529 18.30 -9.52 28.37
C LEU A 529 19.10 -8.64 29.34
N ASN A 530 20.29 -8.17 28.91
CA ASN A 530 21.09 -7.25 29.72
C ASN A 530 20.44 -5.87 29.83
N THR A 531 19.75 -5.41 28.77
CA THR A 531 19.11 -4.08 28.74
C THR A 531 17.83 -4.05 29.57
N PHE A 532 17.03 -5.13 29.52
CA PHE A 532 15.72 -5.19 30.16
C PHE A 532 15.71 -5.98 31.47
N ALA A 533 16.84 -6.56 31.87
CA ALA A 533 16.95 -7.19 33.20
C ALA A 533 16.77 -6.12 34.28
N ILE A 534 15.70 -6.26 35.07
CA ILE A 534 15.46 -5.37 36.20
C ILE A 534 16.61 -5.52 37.18
N ASP A 535 17.27 -4.42 37.50
CA ASP A 535 18.24 -4.37 38.59
C ASP A 535 17.50 -4.54 39.93
N SER A 536 17.46 -5.76 40.42
CA SER A 536 16.85 -6.12 41.71
C SER A 536 17.84 -6.00 42.87
N GLY A 537 18.76 -5.02 42.82
CA GLY A 537 19.73 -4.81 43.89
C GLY A 537 20.89 -5.83 43.92
N GLY A 538 21.37 -6.24 42.75
CA GLY A 538 22.53 -7.10 42.59
C GLY A 538 22.25 -8.58 42.30
N ALA A 539 20.99 -8.98 42.25
CA ALA A 539 20.61 -10.35 41.84
C ALA A 539 20.26 -10.41 40.35
N ARG A 540 21.27 -10.28 39.47
CA ARG A 540 21.09 -10.66 38.07
C ARG A 540 21.06 -12.18 37.97
N PRO A 541 20.16 -12.76 37.14
CA PRO A 541 20.23 -14.19 36.85
C PRO A 541 21.63 -14.54 36.31
N THR A 542 22.33 -15.44 36.98
CA THR A 542 23.66 -15.91 36.55
C THR A 542 23.66 -16.61 35.19
N LEU A 543 22.48 -16.91 34.66
CA LEU A 543 22.24 -17.60 33.39
C LEU A 543 22.38 -16.74 32.13
N ILE A 544 22.53 -15.39 32.25
CA ILE A 544 22.66 -14.51 31.05
C ILE A 544 23.99 -14.78 30.31
N GLU A 545 25.03 -15.24 31.02
CA GLU A 545 26.33 -15.54 30.41
C GLU A 545 26.30 -16.82 29.55
N ASP A 546 25.39 -17.74 29.85
CA ASP A 546 25.24 -19.02 29.16
C ASP A 546 24.26 -18.94 27.97
N ILE A 547 23.62 -17.78 27.75
CA ILE A 547 22.69 -17.59 26.63
C ILE A 547 23.48 -17.29 25.35
N THR A 548 23.38 -18.19 24.38
CA THR A 548 23.89 -17.95 23.02
C THR A 548 22.82 -17.32 22.15
N ASP A 549 23.22 -16.45 21.24
CA ASP A 549 22.29 -15.76 20.34
C ASP A 549 21.70 -16.71 19.26
N ASP A 550 22.36 -17.84 19.00
CA ASP A 550 22.13 -18.66 17.81
C ASP A 550 20.96 -19.66 17.90
N GLU A 551 20.67 -20.20 19.06
CA GLU A 551 19.79 -21.39 19.15
C GLU A 551 18.33 -21.11 19.55
N ALA A 552 18.00 -19.91 20.00
CA ALA A 552 16.72 -19.70 20.69
C ALA A 552 15.74 -18.78 19.96
N TYR A 553 16.12 -18.24 18.80
CA TYR A 553 15.27 -17.34 18.04
C TYR A 553 14.21 -18.09 17.22
N LEU A 554 14.59 -19.21 16.62
CA LEU A 554 13.64 -20.03 15.88
C LEU A 554 12.86 -20.92 16.84
N PRO A 555 11.54 -20.94 16.79
CA PRO A 555 10.82 -22.05 17.39
C PRO A 555 11.40 -23.35 16.82
N PRO A 556 11.47 -24.44 17.63
CA PRO A 556 11.93 -25.72 17.11
C PRO A 556 11.20 -25.97 15.80
N ALA A 557 11.93 -26.41 14.76
CA ALA A 557 11.35 -26.69 13.46
C ALA A 557 10.14 -27.58 13.69
N GLU A 558 8.96 -27.03 13.55
CA GLU A 558 7.77 -27.88 13.47
C GLU A 558 8.02 -28.82 12.30
N PRO A 559 7.87 -30.11 12.50
CA PRO A 559 7.91 -31.01 11.38
C PRO A 559 6.91 -30.46 10.36
N ALA A 560 7.37 -30.28 9.11
CA ALA A 560 6.53 -29.80 8.02
C ALA A 560 5.17 -30.48 8.14
N PRO A 561 4.05 -29.75 8.09
CA PRO A 561 2.75 -30.34 8.31
C PRO A 561 2.62 -31.51 7.35
N THR A 562 2.76 -32.73 7.89
CA THR A 562 2.50 -33.93 7.14
C THR A 562 1.05 -33.81 6.73
N ARG A 563 0.81 -33.61 5.44
CA ARG A 563 -0.54 -33.66 4.86
C ARG A 563 -1.27 -34.80 5.53
N LEU A 564 -2.39 -34.51 6.14
CA LEU A 564 -3.25 -35.42 6.86
C LEU A 564 -3.64 -36.64 6.01
N ALA A 565 -2.76 -37.62 5.96
CA ALA A 565 -3.13 -38.98 5.58
C ALA A 565 -3.16 -39.78 6.87
N GLY A 566 -4.29 -39.66 7.60
CA GLY A 566 -4.47 -40.27 8.93
C GLY A 566 -4.07 -39.29 10.06
N LEU A 567 -4.68 -39.44 11.20
CA LEU A 567 -4.42 -38.65 12.40
C LEU A 567 -2.92 -38.61 12.71
N PRO A 568 -2.29 -37.41 12.84
CA PRO A 568 -0.90 -37.33 13.26
C PRO A 568 -0.73 -37.93 14.66
N PRO A 569 0.41 -38.58 14.95
CA PRO A 569 0.72 -39.11 16.30
C PRO A 569 0.60 -38.05 17.41
N ALA A 570 0.84 -36.76 17.09
CA ALA A 570 0.70 -35.64 18.01
C ALA A 570 -0.78 -35.39 18.42
N GLN A 571 -1.73 -35.62 17.54
CA GLN A 571 -3.15 -35.48 17.87
C GLN A 571 -3.65 -36.61 18.77
N SER A 572 -3.16 -37.84 18.56
CA SER A 572 -3.40 -38.95 19.46
C SER A 572 -2.86 -38.62 20.87
N ALA A 573 -1.65 -38.10 20.99
CA ALA A 573 -1.05 -37.73 22.27
C ALA A 573 -1.81 -36.58 22.97
N VAL A 574 -2.30 -35.59 22.24
CA VAL A 574 -3.11 -34.51 22.80
C VAL A 574 -4.48 -35.02 23.25
N GLN A 575 -5.07 -35.95 22.51
CA GLN A 575 -6.33 -36.60 22.88
C GLN A 575 -6.20 -37.44 24.13
N ASP A 576 -5.15 -38.26 24.18
CA ASP A 576 -4.84 -39.10 25.37
C ASP A 576 -4.55 -38.23 26.59
N TRP A 577 -3.79 -37.15 26.43
CA TRP A 577 -3.54 -36.19 27.48
C TRP A 577 -4.82 -35.49 27.96
N PHE A 578 -5.67 -35.04 27.02
CA PHE A 578 -6.92 -34.38 27.37
C PHE A 578 -7.90 -35.34 28.04
N ALA A 579 -8.01 -36.57 27.55
CA ALA A 579 -8.82 -37.61 28.13
C ALA A 579 -8.32 -37.96 29.58
N GLN A 580 -7.03 -38.09 29.75
CA GLN A 580 -6.41 -38.36 31.09
C GLN A 580 -6.60 -37.16 32.03
N ALA A 581 -6.32 -35.93 31.57
CA ALA A 581 -6.42 -34.73 32.37
C ALA A 581 -7.86 -34.44 32.85
N ASN A 582 -8.87 -34.83 32.04
CA ASN A 582 -10.27 -34.63 32.34
C ASN A 582 -11.02 -35.91 32.75
N GLY A 583 -10.36 -37.08 32.73
CA GLY A 583 -10.92 -38.37 33.08
C GLY A 583 -12.03 -38.87 32.14
N PHE A 584 -11.93 -38.52 30.85
CA PHE A 584 -12.80 -39.07 29.83
C PHE A 584 -12.20 -40.33 29.25
N ASP A 585 -12.94 -41.43 29.25
CA ASP A 585 -12.55 -42.69 28.63
C ASP A 585 -12.82 -42.77 27.12
N ASP A 586 -13.59 -41.82 26.60
CA ASP A 586 -13.99 -41.80 25.20
C ASP A 586 -13.21 -40.78 24.39
N SER A 587 -12.07 -41.23 23.88
CA SER A 587 -11.24 -40.43 22.97
C SER A 587 -11.95 -40.12 21.63
N GLN A 588 -13.00 -40.85 21.25
CA GLN A 588 -13.73 -40.64 20.00
C GLN A 588 -14.57 -39.35 20.07
N LEU A 589 -15.13 -39.00 21.21
CA LEU A 589 -15.89 -37.77 21.39
C LEU A 589 -15.00 -36.53 21.19
N PHE A 590 -13.77 -36.61 21.63
CA PHE A 590 -12.78 -35.56 21.41
C PHE A 590 -12.33 -35.48 19.95
N LEU A 591 -12.08 -36.63 19.32
CA LEU A 591 -11.75 -36.76 17.90
C LEU A 591 -12.78 -36.07 16.99
N CYS A 592 -14.02 -36.40 17.20
CA CYS A 592 -15.11 -35.84 16.44
C CYS A 592 -15.18 -34.31 16.49
N ARG A 593 -14.66 -33.70 17.56
CA ARG A 593 -14.67 -32.24 17.73
C ARG A 593 -13.50 -31.54 17.14
N VAL A 594 -12.31 -32.08 17.33
CA VAL A 594 -11.06 -31.49 16.81
C VAL A 594 -11.08 -31.50 15.27
N HIS A 595 -11.72 -32.50 14.67
CA HIS A 595 -11.73 -32.64 13.22
C HIS A 595 -13.01 -32.17 12.52
N GLY A 596 -14.06 -31.80 13.28
CA GLY A 596 -15.33 -31.42 12.68
C GLY A 596 -15.97 -32.53 11.82
N VAL A 597 -15.56 -33.80 12.02
CA VAL A 597 -15.98 -34.97 11.27
C VAL A 597 -17.25 -35.56 11.89
N LEU A 598 -18.24 -34.74 12.16
CA LEU A 598 -19.54 -35.26 12.54
C LEU A 598 -20.54 -34.92 11.45
N GLU A 599 -21.23 -35.93 11.01
CA GLU A 599 -22.40 -35.76 10.18
C GLU A 599 -23.52 -34.96 10.90
N ASP A 600 -23.47 -34.90 12.24
CA ASP A 600 -24.38 -34.09 13.07
C ASP A 600 -23.61 -33.35 14.18
N ARG A 601 -23.20 -32.11 13.88
CA ARG A 601 -22.48 -31.23 14.81
C ARG A 601 -23.32 -30.86 16.05
N ALA A 602 -24.64 -30.83 15.93
CA ALA A 602 -25.52 -30.45 17.04
C ALA A 602 -25.58 -31.57 18.09
N THR A 603 -25.67 -32.83 17.64
CA THR A 603 -25.68 -34.02 18.53
C THR A 603 -24.36 -34.12 19.30
N ALA A 604 -23.23 -33.91 18.62
CA ALA A 604 -21.92 -33.98 19.28
C ALA A 604 -21.68 -32.87 20.30
N GLN A 605 -22.22 -31.68 20.05
CA GLN A 605 -22.17 -30.57 21.01
C GLN A 605 -23.03 -30.86 22.24
N SER A 606 -24.22 -31.48 22.02
CA SER A 606 -25.09 -31.92 23.10
C SER A 606 -24.43 -32.98 23.98
N ASP A 607 -23.90 -34.04 23.37
CA ASP A 607 -23.27 -35.16 24.07
C ASP A 607 -22.06 -34.72 24.91
N TRP A 608 -21.30 -33.74 24.40
CA TRP A 608 -20.20 -33.18 25.17
C TRP A 608 -20.66 -32.29 26.33
N ALA A 609 -21.63 -31.45 26.09
CA ALA A 609 -22.19 -30.61 27.14
C ALA A 609 -22.76 -31.49 28.26
N GLU A 610 -23.46 -32.57 27.94
CA GLU A 610 -23.93 -33.56 28.90
C GLU A 610 -22.79 -34.26 29.63
N ALA A 611 -21.73 -34.68 28.93
CA ALA A 611 -20.57 -35.31 29.53
C ALA A 611 -19.80 -34.36 30.48
N VAL A 612 -19.67 -33.08 30.12
CA VAL A 612 -19.08 -32.05 30.96
C VAL A 612 -19.96 -31.78 32.18
N LEU A 613 -21.27 -31.66 32.01
CA LEU A 613 -22.24 -31.46 33.08
C LEU A 613 -22.24 -32.62 34.07
N ALA A 614 -22.25 -33.86 33.58
CA ALA A 614 -22.21 -35.06 34.39
C ALA A 614 -20.92 -35.15 35.25
N LYS A 615 -19.79 -34.67 34.72
CA LYS A 615 -18.52 -34.76 35.41
C LYS A 615 -18.28 -33.65 36.43
N TRP A 616 -18.75 -32.44 36.17
CA TRP A 616 -18.42 -31.26 36.98
C TRP A 616 -19.55 -30.89 37.98
N GLY A 617 -20.66 -31.67 38.03
CA GLY A 617 -21.64 -31.67 39.11
C GLY A 617 -22.35 -30.36 39.38
N GLY A 618 -22.53 -29.52 38.37
CA GLY A 618 -23.19 -28.22 38.50
C GLY A 618 -24.25 -27.95 37.44
N ASP A 619 -25.27 -27.24 37.81
CA ASP A 619 -26.21 -26.64 36.86
C ASP A 619 -25.48 -25.53 36.08
N THR A 620 -25.08 -25.83 34.86
CA THR A 620 -24.35 -24.90 33.98
C THR A 620 -25.24 -24.42 32.84
N SER A 621 -26.55 -24.63 32.91
CA SER A 621 -27.51 -24.18 31.89
C SER A 621 -27.33 -22.69 31.57
N ASP A 622 -27.16 -21.85 32.61
CA ASP A 622 -26.92 -20.40 32.42
C ASP A 622 -25.53 -20.03 31.89
N ARG A 623 -24.57 -20.96 31.94
CA ARG A 623 -23.17 -20.68 31.46
C ARG A 623 -22.90 -21.14 30.03
N PHE A 624 -23.65 -22.13 29.54
CA PHE A 624 -23.43 -22.71 28.22
C PHE A 624 -24.52 -22.39 27.21
N ASP A 625 -25.66 -21.88 27.62
CA ASP A 625 -26.75 -21.47 26.74
C ASP A 625 -26.31 -20.46 25.63
N PRO A 626 -25.41 -19.47 25.90
CA PRO A 626 -24.89 -18.59 24.85
C PRO A 626 -23.97 -19.29 23.83
N LEU A 627 -23.42 -20.48 24.17
CA LEU A 627 -22.52 -21.24 23.28
C LEU A 627 -23.26 -22.26 22.43
N LEU A 628 -24.46 -22.65 22.84
CA LEU A 628 -25.30 -23.61 22.12
C LEU A 628 -26.32 -22.96 21.19
N SER A 629 -26.54 -21.64 21.33
CA SER A 629 -27.50 -20.85 20.54
C SER A 629 -26.89 -20.07 19.37
N ARG A 630 -25.62 -20.33 19.02
CA ARG A 630 -24.96 -19.69 17.87
C ARG A 630 -24.47 -20.71 16.86
#